data_7e6aba41dac2a4b0ff88793e7ff0e90d
#
_entry.id   7e6aba41dac2a4b0ff88793e7ff0e90d
#
_cell.length_a   1.000
_cell.length_b   1.000
_cell.length_c   1.000
_cell.angle_alpha   90.00
_cell.angle_beta   90.00
_cell.angle_gamma   90.00
#
_symmetry.space_group_name_H-M   'P 1'
#
loop_
_entity.id
_entity.type
_entity.pdbx_description
1 polymer ?
#
loop_
_entity_poly.entity_id
_entity_poly.type
_entity_poly.pdbx_seq_one_letter_code
_entity_poly.pdbx_strand_id
1 'polypeptide(L)'
;MVLLHEEHLRRFVQTWRLAIAVPASLPPTVDPNYASLGALGRHVLSAAGGYLVWICEVLRLPDPEVRPAPDAIAIIRDADDYLEHVLERWRAEALREISREQLETPEYPSRWQTRYCIDSMLEHAVMHPIRHVFQLDELIRNH
;
A
#
# COMPACT_ATOMS: atom_id res chain seq x y z
N MET A 1 6.75 -9.59 -8.70
CA MET A 1 6.33 -8.86 -7.49
C MET A 1 5.48 -7.63 -7.81
N VAL A 2 5.91 -6.72 -8.71
CA VAL A 2 5.15 -5.49 -9.02
C VAL A 2 3.74 -5.79 -9.55
N LEU A 3 3.59 -6.71 -10.50
CA LEU A 3 2.27 -7.11 -11.01
C LEU A 3 1.37 -7.74 -9.94
N LEU A 4 1.96 -8.54 -9.05
CA LEU A 4 1.24 -9.14 -7.92
C LEU A 4 0.78 -8.07 -6.93
N HIS A 5 1.62 -7.07 -6.65
CA HIS A 5 1.28 -5.92 -5.82
C HIS A 5 0.10 -5.13 -6.42
N GLU A 6 0.13 -4.87 -7.74
CA GLU A 6 -0.96 -4.22 -8.46
C GLU A 6 -2.28 -4.98 -8.32
N GLU A 7 -2.26 -6.30 -8.56
CA GLU A 7 -3.44 -7.16 -8.44
C GLU A 7 -4.07 -7.05 -7.06
N HIS A 8 -3.25 -7.14 -6.00
CA HIS A 8 -3.75 -7.10 -4.63
C HIS A 8 -4.20 -5.70 -4.19
N LEU A 9 -3.59 -4.63 -4.69
CA LEU A 9 -4.09 -3.28 -4.45
C LEU A 9 -5.45 -3.04 -5.13
N ARG A 10 -5.63 -3.49 -6.36
CA ARG A 10 -6.93 -3.42 -7.04
C ARG A 10 -8.00 -4.20 -6.30
N ARG A 11 -7.68 -5.42 -5.87
CA ARG A 11 -8.59 -6.24 -5.04
C ARG A 11 -8.93 -5.55 -3.73
N PHE A 12 -7.95 -4.94 -3.07
CA PHE A 12 -8.20 -4.17 -1.85
C PHE A 12 -9.22 -3.05 -2.10
N VAL A 13 -9.04 -2.22 -3.12
CA VAL A 13 -9.96 -1.12 -3.41
C VAL A 13 -11.37 -1.64 -3.71
N GLN A 14 -11.52 -2.74 -4.43
CA GLN A 14 -12.82 -3.38 -4.70
C GLN A 14 -13.51 -3.82 -3.40
N THR A 15 -12.81 -4.58 -2.55
CA THR A 15 -13.35 -5.06 -1.26
C THR A 15 -13.66 -3.90 -0.31
N TRP A 16 -12.79 -2.89 -0.27
CA TRP A 16 -12.99 -1.70 0.54
C TRP A 16 -14.23 -0.90 0.11
N ARG A 17 -14.51 -0.78 -1.19
CA ARG A 17 -15.74 -0.15 -1.68
C ARG A 17 -16.99 -0.94 -1.31
N LEU A 18 -16.92 -2.28 -1.30
CA LEU A 18 -18.02 -3.12 -0.80
C LEU A 18 -18.27 -2.88 0.69
N ALA A 19 -17.22 -2.78 1.51
CA ALA A 19 -17.34 -2.48 2.93
C ALA A 19 -18.00 -1.10 3.17
N ILE A 20 -17.69 -0.10 2.37
CA ILE A 20 -18.34 1.21 2.41
C ILE A 20 -19.82 1.11 2.03
N ALA A 21 -20.14 0.34 0.99
CA ALA A 21 -21.52 0.19 0.50
C ALA A 21 -22.45 -0.52 1.49
N VAL A 22 -21.93 -1.47 2.28
CA VAL A 22 -22.69 -2.16 3.34
C VAL A 22 -22.60 -1.47 4.71
N PRO A 23 -22.21 -0.23 4.81
CA PRO A 23 -21.66 0.56 5.90
C PRO A 23 -21.07 -0.27 7.06
N ALA A 24 -20.15 -1.18 6.72
CA ALA A 24 -19.42 -1.97 7.71
C ALA A 24 -18.62 -1.06 8.65
N SER A 25 -18.56 -1.42 9.92
CA SER A 25 -17.86 -0.65 10.95
C SER A 25 -16.60 -1.36 11.38
N LEU A 26 -15.48 -0.64 11.39
CA LEU A 26 -14.24 -1.12 11.97
C LEU A 26 -14.36 -1.23 13.51
N PRO A 27 -13.69 -2.20 14.15
CA PRO A 27 -13.63 -2.26 15.61
C PRO A 27 -13.06 -0.96 16.21
N PRO A 28 -13.53 -0.53 17.38
CA PRO A 28 -12.97 0.62 18.07
C PRO A 28 -11.47 0.48 18.29
N THR A 29 -10.72 1.54 18.03
CA THR A 29 -9.25 1.56 18.17
C THR A 29 -8.77 2.97 18.45
N VAL A 30 -7.58 3.06 19.06
CA VAL A 30 -6.84 4.32 19.23
C VAL A 30 -5.93 4.61 18.04
N ASP A 31 -5.72 3.66 17.14
CA ASP A 31 -4.89 3.84 15.96
C ASP A 31 -5.65 4.66 14.90
N PRO A 32 -5.17 5.87 14.54
CA PRO A 32 -5.84 6.75 13.60
C PRO A 32 -5.99 6.15 12.19
N ASN A 33 -5.15 5.18 11.82
CA ASN A 33 -5.22 4.49 10.53
C ASN A 33 -6.46 3.62 10.39
N TYR A 34 -7.09 3.26 11.50
CA TYR A 34 -8.27 2.39 11.57
C TYR A 34 -9.49 3.11 12.15
N ALA A 35 -9.44 4.42 12.29
CA ALA A 35 -10.54 5.21 12.85
C ALA A 35 -11.81 5.21 11.98
N SER A 36 -11.68 4.94 10.68
CA SER A 36 -12.78 4.84 9.73
C SER A 36 -12.37 4.04 8.49
N LEU A 37 -13.33 3.63 7.67
CA LEU A 37 -13.03 3.01 6.37
C LEU A 37 -12.25 3.95 5.45
N GLY A 38 -12.51 5.26 5.50
CA GLY A 38 -11.70 6.24 4.77
C GLY A 38 -10.26 6.30 5.26
N ALA A 39 -10.04 6.28 6.58
CA ALA A 39 -8.70 6.23 7.17
C ALA A 39 -7.95 4.96 6.75
N LEU A 40 -8.62 3.79 6.75
CA LEU A 40 -8.06 2.53 6.30
C LEU A 40 -7.68 2.57 4.81
N GLY A 41 -8.57 3.07 3.94
CA GLY A 41 -8.29 3.23 2.51
C GLY A 41 -7.07 4.10 2.26
N ARG A 42 -7.01 5.25 2.94
CA ARG A 42 -5.85 6.14 2.91
C ARG A 42 -4.57 5.45 3.39
N HIS A 43 -4.64 4.72 4.50
CA HIS A 43 -3.50 4.00 5.07
C HIS A 43 -2.90 3.00 4.06
N VAL A 44 -3.72 2.15 3.47
CA VAL A 44 -3.23 1.12 2.53
C VAL A 44 -2.66 1.73 1.26
N LEU A 45 -3.33 2.70 0.66
CA LEU A 45 -2.87 3.33 -0.59
C LEU A 45 -1.64 4.23 -0.36
N SER A 46 -1.59 4.95 0.75
CA SER A 46 -0.42 5.75 1.14
C SER A 46 0.80 4.86 1.42
N ALA A 47 0.61 3.72 2.08
CA ALA A 47 1.66 2.76 2.35
C ALA A 47 2.27 2.20 1.06
N ALA A 48 1.44 1.88 0.06
CA ALA A 48 1.90 1.41 -1.24
C ALA A 48 2.86 2.41 -1.92
N GLY A 49 2.56 3.69 -1.88
CA GLY A 49 3.46 4.75 -2.34
C GLY A 49 4.72 4.86 -1.47
N GLY A 50 4.56 4.75 -0.15
CA GLY A 50 5.65 4.83 0.82
C GLY A 50 6.71 3.75 0.65
N TYR A 51 6.33 2.52 0.34
CA TYR A 51 7.28 1.43 0.05
C TYR A 51 8.13 1.73 -1.18
N LEU A 52 7.52 2.26 -2.24
CA LEU A 52 8.24 2.67 -3.43
C LEU A 52 9.24 3.79 -3.15
N VAL A 53 8.82 4.82 -2.44
CA VAL A 53 9.70 5.94 -2.04
C VAL A 53 10.88 5.41 -1.24
N TRP A 54 10.65 4.53 -0.27
CA TRP A 54 11.71 3.92 0.52
C TRP A 54 12.71 3.14 -0.35
N ILE A 55 12.24 2.31 -1.28
CA ILE A 55 13.11 1.56 -2.20
C ILE A 55 13.99 2.52 -3.02
N CYS A 56 13.40 3.57 -3.58
CA CYS A 56 14.14 4.55 -4.36
C CYS A 56 15.18 5.29 -3.50
N GLU A 57 14.84 5.67 -2.27
CA GLU A 57 15.77 6.34 -1.35
C GLU A 57 16.97 5.45 -1.01
N VAL A 58 16.76 4.20 -0.57
CA VAL A 58 17.85 3.31 -0.13
C VAL A 58 18.75 2.86 -1.28
N LEU A 59 18.21 2.73 -2.48
CA LEU A 59 18.97 2.40 -3.70
C LEU A 59 19.51 3.63 -4.44
N ARG A 60 19.23 4.83 -3.94
CA ARG A 60 19.63 6.10 -4.57
C ARG A 60 19.14 6.23 -6.01
N LEU A 61 17.93 5.74 -6.26
CA LEU A 61 17.23 5.93 -7.53
C LEU A 61 16.59 7.32 -7.57
N PRO A 62 16.19 7.82 -8.75
CA PRO A 62 15.42 9.07 -8.85
C PRO A 62 14.16 9.03 -7.99
N ASP A 63 13.73 10.19 -7.48
CA ASP A 63 12.47 10.34 -6.76
C ASP A 63 11.31 9.81 -7.62
N PRO A 64 10.51 8.86 -7.14
CA PRO A 64 9.39 8.32 -7.91
C PRO A 64 8.22 9.30 -8.05
N GLU A 65 8.30 10.49 -7.45
CA GLU A 65 7.29 11.55 -7.54
C GLU A 65 5.89 11.10 -7.11
N VAL A 66 5.82 10.30 -6.03
CA VAL A 66 4.54 9.87 -5.45
C VAL A 66 3.89 11.05 -4.75
N ARG A 67 2.71 11.44 -5.21
CA ARG A 67 1.90 12.48 -4.55
C ARG A 67 1.45 12.03 -3.17
N PRO A 68 1.24 12.97 -2.21
CA PRO A 68 0.57 12.63 -0.95
C PRO A 68 -0.81 12.04 -1.21
N ALA A 69 -1.19 11.03 -0.40
CA ALA A 69 -2.52 10.46 -0.48
C ALA A 69 -3.58 11.49 -0.06
N PRO A 70 -4.76 11.52 -0.68
CA PRO A 70 -5.91 12.28 -0.20
C PRO A 70 -6.21 11.96 1.28
N ASP A 71 -6.80 12.90 2.00
CA ASP A 71 -7.23 12.66 3.37
C ASP A 71 -8.32 11.56 3.48
N ALA A 72 -8.68 11.17 4.70
CA ALA A 72 -9.61 10.08 4.95
C ALA A 72 -11.04 10.31 4.41
N ILE A 73 -11.41 11.56 4.13
CA ILE A 73 -12.70 11.91 3.54
C ILE A 73 -12.60 11.92 2.02
N ALA A 74 -11.60 12.60 1.48
CA ALA A 74 -11.40 12.73 0.04
C ALA A 74 -11.04 11.40 -0.63
N ILE A 75 -10.33 10.48 0.05
CA ILE A 75 -9.94 9.19 -0.51
C ILE A 75 -11.14 8.34 -0.92
N ILE A 76 -12.30 8.50 -0.26
CA ILE A 76 -13.53 7.78 -0.61
C ILE A 76 -13.94 8.07 -2.06
N ARG A 77 -13.76 9.30 -2.51
CA ARG A 77 -14.02 9.72 -3.90
C ARG A 77 -12.82 9.43 -4.81
N ASP A 78 -11.61 9.71 -4.35
CA ASP A 78 -10.43 9.86 -5.19
C ASP A 78 -9.54 8.60 -5.21
N ALA A 79 -9.96 7.49 -4.56
CA ALA A 79 -9.13 6.28 -4.42
C ALA A 79 -8.69 5.67 -5.75
N ASP A 80 -9.57 5.62 -6.74
CA ASP A 80 -9.22 5.02 -8.04
C ASP A 80 -8.18 5.86 -8.78
N ASP A 81 -8.33 7.18 -8.79
CA ASP A 81 -7.34 8.10 -9.38
C ASP A 81 -5.99 8.01 -8.65
N TYR A 82 -6.01 7.98 -7.33
CA TYR A 82 -4.78 7.86 -6.55
C TYR A 82 -4.13 6.48 -6.71
N LEU A 83 -4.90 5.40 -6.77
CA LEU A 83 -4.41 4.06 -7.07
C LEU A 83 -3.68 4.02 -8.41
N GLU A 84 -4.30 4.55 -9.48
CA GLU A 84 -3.66 4.57 -10.81
C GLU A 84 -2.37 5.39 -10.81
N HIS A 85 -2.34 6.52 -10.08
CA HIS A 85 -1.11 7.29 -9.90
C HIS A 85 0.00 6.45 -9.24
N VAL A 86 -0.29 5.78 -8.12
CA VAL A 86 0.69 4.94 -7.41
C VAL A 86 1.18 3.79 -8.29
N LEU A 87 0.25 3.11 -9.00
CA LEU A 87 0.60 2.00 -9.88
C LEU A 87 1.47 2.45 -11.05
N GLU A 88 1.22 3.63 -11.62
CA GLU A 88 2.07 4.21 -12.67
C GLU A 88 3.49 4.44 -12.17
N ARG A 89 3.66 4.94 -10.92
CA ARG A 89 4.98 5.12 -10.32
C ARG A 89 5.69 3.79 -10.07
N TRP A 90 4.99 2.74 -9.65
CA TRP A 90 5.53 1.39 -9.48
C TRP A 90 5.99 0.74 -10.80
N ARG A 91 5.54 1.20 -11.95
CA ARG A 91 5.95 0.73 -13.28
C ARG A 91 7.21 1.44 -13.78
N ALA A 92 7.85 2.28 -12.98
CA ALA A 92 9.05 3.01 -13.36
C ALA A 92 10.15 2.07 -13.86
N GLU A 93 10.79 2.45 -14.96
CA GLU A 93 11.83 1.64 -15.63
C GLU A 93 13.02 1.35 -14.71
N ALA A 94 13.40 2.30 -13.86
CA ALA A 94 14.48 2.17 -12.89
C ALA A 94 14.35 0.95 -11.96
N LEU A 95 13.12 0.50 -11.65
CA LEU A 95 12.89 -0.69 -10.82
C LEU A 95 13.20 -2.00 -11.57
N ARG A 96 13.17 -2.01 -12.88
CA ARG A 96 13.46 -3.18 -13.71
C ARG A 96 14.96 -3.47 -13.78
N GLU A 97 15.79 -2.48 -13.50
CA GLU A 97 17.26 -2.58 -13.55
C GLU A 97 17.88 -3.01 -12.22
N ILE A 98 17.07 -3.24 -11.17
CA ILE A 98 17.56 -3.70 -9.88
C ILE A 98 18.11 -5.11 -10.02
N SER A 99 19.39 -5.28 -9.69
CA SER A 99 20.07 -6.58 -9.76
C SER A 99 19.58 -7.52 -8.64
N ARG A 100 19.76 -8.83 -8.85
CA ARG A 100 19.45 -9.82 -7.80
C ARG A 100 20.23 -9.56 -6.51
N GLU A 101 21.49 -9.18 -6.63
CA GLU A 101 22.33 -8.83 -5.47
C GLU A 101 21.74 -7.64 -4.70
N GLN A 102 21.28 -6.60 -5.39
CA GLN A 102 20.61 -5.46 -4.75
C GLN A 102 19.29 -5.83 -4.09
N LEU A 103 18.57 -6.84 -4.58
CA LEU A 103 17.33 -7.32 -3.99
C LEU A 103 17.55 -8.05 -2.67
N GLU A 104 18.57 -8.91 -2.61
CA GLU A 104 18.81 -9.82 -1.51
C GLU A 104 19.72 -9.23 -0.41
N THR A 105 20.57 -8.29 -0.76
CA THR A 105 21.55 -7.63 0.15
C THR A 105 21.88 -6.22 -0.32
N PRO A 106 22.23 -5.25 0.58
CA PRO A 106 22.18 -5.34 2.04
C PRO A 106 20.77 -5.13 2.61
N GLU A 107 20.66 -5.18 3.95
CA GLU A 107 19.46 -4.76 4.67
C GLU A 107 19.53 -3.28 5.05
N TYR A 108 18.39 -2.61 4.98
CA TYR A 108 18.21 -1.19 5.28
C TYR A 108 17.17 -1.00 6.37
N PRO A 109 17.29 0.03 7.24
CA PRO A 109 16.25 0.35 8.22
C PRO A 109 14.99 0.87 7.53
N SER A 110 13.85 0.33 7.90
CA SER A 110 12.54 0.87 7.51
C SER A 110 12.17 2.09 8.37
N ARG A 111 11.08 2.78 8.01
CA ARG A 111 10.55 3.90 8.80
C ARG A 111 10.05 3.48 10.19
N TRP A 112 9.70 2.21 10.37
CA TRP A 112 9.34 1.62 11.67
C TRP A 112 10.48 0.84 12.32
N GLN A 113 11.73 1.10 11.89
CA GLN A 113 12.99 0.62 12.46
C GLN A 113 13.27 -0.90 12.32
N THR A 114 12.42 -1.65 11.65
CA THR A 114 12.73 -3.02 11.23
C THR A 114 13.64 -2.98 9.99
N ARG A 115 14.62 -3.87 9.94
CA ARG A 115 15.54 -3.95 8.79
C ARG A 115 14.97 -4.86 7.71
N TYR A 116 15.05 -4.42 6.47
CA TYR A 116 14.59 -5.15 5.28
C TYR A 116 15.65 -5.12 4.18
N CYS A 117 15.87 -6.24 3.50
CA CYS A 117 16.38 -6.19 2.13
C CYS A 117 15.25 -5.75 1.18
N ILE A 118 15.59 -5.41 -0.06
CA ILE A 118 14.59 -4.93 -1.03
C ILE A 118 13.52 -6.00 -1.29
N ASP A 119 13.94 -7.27 -1.45
CA ASP A 119 13.03 -8.38 -1.73
C ASP A 119 12.00 -8.56 -0.59
N SER A 120 12.44 -8.55 0.66
CA SER A 120 11.54 -8.64 1.80
C SER A 120 10.61 -7.43 1.95
N MET A 121 11.04 -6.23 1.53
CA MET A 121 10.15 -5.07 1.48
C MET A 121 9.10 -5.20 0.37
N LEU A 122 9.46 -5.77 -0.77
CA LEU A 122 8.51 -6.06 -1.85
C LEU A 122 7.46 -7.10 -1.41
N GLU A 123 7.89 -8.15 -0.70
CA GLU A 123 6.95 -9.12 -0.09
C GLU A 123 6.01 -8.43 0.90
N HIS A 124 6.55 -7.57 1.76
CA HIS A 124 5.76 -6.79 2.72
C HIS A 124 4.72 -5.91 1.99
N ALA A 125 5.13 -5.24 0.90
CA ALA A 125 4.24 -4.41 0.10
C ALA A 125 3.08 -5.21 -0.51
N VAL A 126 3.32 -6.44 -0.96
CA VAL A 126 2.29 -7.35 -1.48
C VAL A 126 1.36 -7.84 -0.35
N MET A 127 1.92 -8.23 0.78
CA MET A 127 1.15 -8.79 1.90
C MET A 127 0.27 -7.76 2.61
N HIS A 128 0.65 -6.50 2.58
CA HIS A 128 -0.09 -5.44 3.27
C HIS A 128 -1.54 -5.30 2.79
N PRO A 129 -1.84 -5.09 1.49
CA PRO A 129 -3.21 -5.05 1.01
C PRO A 129 -3.95 -6.38 1.18
N ILE A 130 -3.27 -7.53 1.04
CA ILE A 130 -3.87 -8.86 1.23
C ILE A 130 -4.46 -8.99 2.64
N ARG A 131 -3.68 -8.63 3.66
CA ARG A 131 -4.14 -8.69 5.05
C ARG A 131 -5.38 -7.85 5.27
N HIS A 132 -5.44 -6.66 4.69
CA HIS A 132 -6.61 -5.79 4.82
C HIS A 132 -7.82 -6.28 4.01
N VAL A 133 -7.63 -6.98 2.89
CA VAL A 133 -8.73 -7.67 2.20
C VAL A 133 -9.38 -8.71 3.13
N PHE A 134 -8.60 -9.56 3.79
CA PHE A 134 -9.15 -10.53 4.75
C PHE A 134 -9.91 -9.87 5.89
N GLN A 135 -9.39 -8.80 6.45
CA GLN A 135 -10.06 -8.02 7.49
C GLN A 135 -11.41 -7.47 7.01
N LEU A 136 -11.45 -6.88 5.82
CA LEU A 136 -12.67 -6.32 5.24
C LEU A 136 -13.69 -7.40 4.87
N ASP A 137 -13.25 -8.52 4.30
CA ASP A 137 -14.13 -9.66 3.99
C ASP A 137 -14.80 -10.22 5.24
N GLU A 138 -14.09 -10.27 6.35
CA GLU A 138 -14.66 -10.67 7.65
C GLU A 138 -15.69 -9.67 8.15
N LEU A 139 -15.41 -8.37 8.08
CA LEU A 139 -16.35 -7.32 8.47
C LEU A 139 -17.62 -7.34 7.61
N ILE A 140 -17.49 -7.52 6.29
CA ILE A 140 -18.63 -7.59 5.38
C ILE A 140 -19.51 -8.80 5.69
N ARG A 141 -18.91 -9.96 5.98
CA ARG A 141 -19.65 -11.19 6.33
C ARG A 141 -20.40 -11.09 7.65
N ASN A 142 -19.87 -10.34 8.58
CA ASN A 142 -20.44 -10.18 9.92
C ASN A 142 -21.38 -8.96 10.06
N HIS A 143 -21.58 -8.22 8.98
CA HIS A 143 -22.48 -7.08 8.91
C HIS A 143 -23.92 -7.56 8.67
#